data_623d1ff07e226a71b4c9b80209b551f7
#
_entry.id   623d1ff07e226a71b4c9b80209b551f7
#
_cell.length_a   1.000
_cell.length_b   1.000
_cell.length_c   1.000
_cell.angle_alpha   90.00
_cell.angle_beta   90.00
_cell.angle_gamma   90.00
#
_symmetry.space_group_name_H-M   'P 1'
#
loop_
_entity.id
_entity.type
_entity.pdbx_description
1 polymer ?
#
loop_
_entity_poly.entity_id
_entity_poly.type
_entity_poly.pdbx_seq_one_letter_code
_entity_poly.pdbx_strand_id
1 'polypeptide(L)'
;RYARVTGVQTCALPILLTEIAREIRVGIIDAVHSAKSGHPGGSLSIADVLTYLYFEEMNIDPKNPKKPDRDRLVLSKGHCAPGLYSALAHRGYFPVEDLKTFRHTDSYLQGHPDMKHTPGVEMTSGSLGQGASTSCGMALANKIDKTSVRIYTILGDGETEEGQVWEAAMFAAHYHLSNLCWLIDFNGLQIDGPIAEVMNPTPYDTKFAAFGWNVIECSAHDFDSIEAAYKAARECTDKPSVIISHSIKGKGVSFMENNVAWHGAAPNDEQYEIAMHDLGER
;
A
#
# COMPACT_ATOMS: atom_id res chain seq x y z
N ARG A 1 -10.18 -7.45 -17.98
CA ARG A 1 -10.64 -6.21 -18.64
C ARG A 1 -11.50 -5.42 -17.64
N TYR A 2 -10.87 -4.78 -16.69
CA TYR A 2 -11.58 -3.87 -15.80
C TYR A 2 -11.47 -2.46 -16.42
N ALA A 3 -12.43 -2.10 -17.30
CA ALA A 3 -12.61 -0.74 -17.73
C ALA A 3 -13.35 0.00 -16.61
N ARG A 4 -13.01 1.25 -16.35
CA ARG A 4 -13.77 2.15 -15.48
C ARG A 4 -15.26 2.04 -15.85
N VAL A 5 -16.06 1.43 -14.98
CA VAL A 5 -17.51 1.25 -15.25
C VAL A 5 -18.19 2.55 -14.86
N THR A 6 -18.16 3.52 -15.79
CA THR A 6 -18.99 4.72 -15.67
C THR A 6 -20.45 4.29 -15.76
N GLY A 7 -21.18 4.33 -14.64
CA GLY A 7 -22.63 4.12 -14.61
C GLY A 7 -23.13 2.90 -13.83
N VAL A 8 -22.29 2.21 -13.05
CA VAL A 8 -22.75 1.15 -12.13
C VAL A 8 -23.29 1.80 -10.85
N GLN A 9 -24.48 1.37 -10.44
CA GLN A 9 -25.11 1.78 -9.18
C GLN A 9 -24.13 1.55 -8.01
N THR A 10 -24.11 2.48 -7.07
CA THR A 10 -23.25 2.55 -5.88
C THR A 10 -23.13 1.25 -5.05
N CYS A 11 -24.06 0.31 -5.19
CA CYS A 11 -24.02 -0.99 -4.48
C CYS A 11 -23.18 -2.08 -5.18
N ALA A 12 -22.85 -1.95 -6.46
CA ALA A 12 -22.10 -2.98 -7.20
C ALA A 12 -20.58 -2.79 -7.11
N LEU A 13 -20.12 -1.56 -6.89
CA LEU A 13 -18.71 -1.20 -6.83
C LEU A 13 -17.98 -1.83 -5.62
N PRO A 14 -18.49 -1.77 -4.38
CA PRO A 14 -17.86 -2.44 -3.24
C PRO A 14 -17.74 -3.95 -3.42
N ILE A 15 -18.74 -4.61 -4.02
CA ILE A 15 -18.70 -6.06 -4.31
C ILE A 15 -17.59 -6.38 -5.30
N LEU A 16 -17.44 -5.59 -6.35
CA LEU A 16 -16.37 -5.77 -7.34
C LEU A 16 -15.00 -5.56 -6.72
N LEU A 17 -14.82 -4.51 -5.90
CA LEU A 17 -13.54 -4.24 -5.23
C LEU A 17 -13.19 -5.32 -4.22
N THR A 18 -14.17 -5.88 -3.51
CA THR A 18 -13.96 -7.01 -2.59
C THR A 18 -13.41 -8.23 -3.33
N GLU A 19 -13.95 -8.54 -4.52
CA GLU A 19 -13.46 -9.65 -5.33
C GLU A 19 -12.04 -9.41 -5.84
N ILE A 20 -11.76 -8.21 -6.33
CA ILE A 20 -10.40 -7.83 -6.75
C ILE A 20 -9.41 -7.91 -5.58
N ALA A 21 -9.80 -7.46 -4.40
CA ALA A 21 -8.95 -7.55 -3.20
C ALA A 21 -8.69 -9.01 -2.79
N ARG A 22 -9.67 -9.89 -2.98
CA ARG A 22 -9.51 -11.33 -2.80
C ARG A 22 -8.46 -11.89 -3.79
N GLU A 23 -8.58 -11.58 -5.08
CA GLU A 23 -7.61 -11.99 -6.10
C GLU A 23 -6.20 -11.47 -5.80
N ILE A 24 -6.08 -10.22 -5.34
CA ILE A 24 -4.80 -9.65 -4.91
C ILE A 24 -4.21 -10.45 -3.74
N ARG A 25 -5.02 -10.86 -2.76
CA ARG A 25 -4.56 -11.71 -1.65
C ARG A 25 -4.09 -13.09 -2.13
N VAL A 26 -4.81 -13.71 -3.06
CA VAL A 26 -4.39 -14.96 -3.70
C VAL A 26 -3.00 -14.78 -4.34
N GLY A 27 -2.82 -13.72 -5.13
CA GLY A 27 -1.52 -13.43 -5.76
C GLY A 27 -0.39 -13.16 -4.76
N ILE A 28 -0.68 -12.55 -3.60
CA ILE A 28 0.30 -12.39 -2.51
C ILE A 28 0.77 -13.75 -1.99
N ILE A 29 -0.17 -14.65 -1.70
CA ILE A 29 0.12 -15.98 -1.17
C ILE A 29 0.87 -16.81 -2.20
N ASP A 30 0.45 -16.80 -3.48
CA ASP A 30 1.14 -17.46 -4.61
C ASP A 30 2.60 -17.01 -4.72
N ALA A 31 2.84 -15.71 -4.72
CA ALA A 31 4.19 -15.15 -4.84
C ALA A 31 5.10 -15.58 -3.69
N VAL A 32 4.64 -15.43 -2.45
CA VAL A 32 5.43 -15.73 -1.25
C VAL A 32 5.66 -17.23 -1.10
N HIS A 33 4.65 -18.06 -1.41
CA HIS A 33 4.78 -19.52 -1.39
C HIS A 33 5.75 -20.02 -2.44
N SER A 34 5.65 -19.55 -3.69
CA SER A 34 6.57 -19.93 -4.78
C SER A 34 8.02 -19.60 -4.45
N ALA A 35 8.26 -18.44 -3.88
CA ALA A 35 9.60 -17.99 -3.49
C ALA A 35 10.14 -18.66 -2.21
N LYS A 36 9.30 -19.37 -1.44
CA LYS A 36 9.61 -19.86 -0.09
C LYS A 36 10.20 -18.74 0.81
N SER A 37 9.86 -17.49 0.52
CA SER A 37 10.39 -16.30 1.18
C SER A 37 9.51 -15.08 0.88
N GLY A 38 9.33 -14.18 1.83
CA GLY A 38 8.59 -12.94 1.62
C GLY A 38 7.87 -12.45 2.87
N HIS A 39 7.09 -11.38 2.71
CA HIS A 39 6.41 -10.71 3.82
C HIS A 39 4.89 -10.70 3.57
N PRO A 40 4.17 -11.81 3.87
CA PRO A 40 2.73 -11.90 3.61
C PRO A 40 1.91 -11.00 4.54
N GLY A 41 2.23 -10.95 5.84
CA GLY A 41 1.39 -10.28 6.82
C GLY A 41 1.09 -8.82 6.50
N GLY A 42 2.14 -8.02 6.26
CA GLY A 42 1.99 -6.60 5.91
C GLY A 42 1.53 -6.36 4.47
N SER A 43 1.65 -7.35 3.57
CA SER A 43 1.10 -7.29 2.22
C SER A 43 -0.41 -7.51 2.22
N LEU A 44 -0.89 -8.48 3.01
CA LEU A 44 -2.30 -8.80 3.18
C LEU A 44 -3.07 -7.66 3.88
N SER A 45 -2.44 -6.97 4.85
CA SER A 45 -3.09 -5.86 5.57
C SER A 45 -3.47 -4.70 4.66
N ILE A 46 -2.72 -4.46 3.59
CA ILE A 46 -2.94 -3.32 2.67
C ILE A 46 -3.65 -3.71 1.36
N ALA A 47 -4.08 -4.96 1.21
CA ALA A 47 -4.66 -5.44 -0.05
C ALA A 47 -5.89 -4.62 -0.49
N ASP A 48 -6.81 -4.29 0.43
CA ASP A 48 -8.00 -3.48 0.12
C ASP A 48 -7.62 -2.04 -0.24
N VAL A 49 -6.68 -1.45 0.48
CA VAL A 49 -6.17 -0.10 0.18
C VAL A 49 -5.51 -0.05 -1.19
N LEU A 50 -4.66 -1.02 -1.53
CA LEU A 50 -4.04 -1.12 -2.85
C LEU A 50 -5.09 -1.32 -3.94
N THR A 51 -6.11 -2.14 -3.67
CA THR A 51 -7.24 -2.33 -4.58
C THR A 51 -7.92 -0.99 -4.87
N TYR A 52 -8.30 -0.25 -3.84
CA TYR A 52 -8.96 1.04 -4.02
C TYR A 52 -8.08 2.03 -4.80
N LEU A 53 -6.82 2.16 -4.41
CA LEU A 53 -5.88 3.06 -5.09
C LEU A 53 -5.74 2.76 -6.58
N TYR A 54 -5.48 1.52 -6.95
CA TYR A 54 -5.20 1.14 -8.34
C TYR A 54 -6.44 1.02 -9.23
N PHE A 55 -7.62 0.74 -8.65
CA PHE A 55 -8.81 0.49 -9.45
C PHE A 55 -9.82 1.65 -9.46
N GLU A 56 -9.77 2.56 -8.45
CA GLU A 56 -10.70 3.68 -8.34
C GLU A 56 -10.02 5.05 -8.19
N GLU A 57 -9.04 5.19 -7.31
CA GLU A 57 -8.53 6.50 -6.89
C GLU A 57 -7.56 7.12 -7.88
N MET A 58 -6.52 6.37 -8.31
CA MET A 58 -5.37 6.92 -9.02
C MET A 58 -5.64 7.13 -10.52
N ASN A 59 -5.19 8.28 -11.06
CA ASN A 59 -5.12 8.53 -12.49
C ASN A 59 -3.91 7.80 -13.08
N ILE A 60 -4.10 6.56 -13.52
CA ILE A 60 -3.07 5.70 -14.08
C ILE A 60 -3.52 5.01 -15.37
N ASP A 61 -2.56 4.62 -16.21
CA ASP A 61 -2.81 3.83 -17.41
C ASP A 61 -1.76 2.70 -17.50
N PRO A 62 -2.15 1.44 -17.24
CA PRO A 62 -1.22 0.30 -17.32
C PRO A 62 -0.61 0.10 -18.71
N LYS A 63 -1.29 0.56 -19.78
CA LYS A 63 -0.77 0.50 -21.16
C LYS A 63 0.25 1.60 -21.43
N ASN A 64 0.27 2.65 -20.61
CA ASN A 64 1.24 3.74 -20.69
C ASN A 64 1.80 4.02 -19.26
N PRO A 65 2.59 3.11 -18.69
CA PRO A 65 3.05 3.22 -17.30
C PRO A 65 3.98 4.41 -17.04
N LYS A 66 4.42 5.09 -18.08
CA LYS A 66 5.27 6.29 -17.99
C LYS A 66 4.53 7.58 -18.35
N LYS A 67 3.20 7.55 -18.45
CA LYS A 67 2.36 8.73 -18.68
C LYS A 67 2.78 9.88 -17.73
N PRO A 68 3.14 11.07 -18.22
CA PRO A 68 3.74 12.14 -17.39
C PRO A 68 2.82 12.63 -16.27
N ASP A 69 1.52 12.71 -16.53
CA ASP A 69 0.47 13.22 -15.66
C ASP A 69 -0.20 12.13 -14.78
N ARG A 70 0.44 10.95 -14.68
CA ARG A 70 -0.07 9.88 -13.81
C ARG A 70 0.17 10.20 -12.35
N ASP A 71 -0.74 9.78 -11.50
CA ASP A 71 -0.52 9.73 -10.06
C ASP A 71 0.54 8.69 -9.71
N ARG A 72 1.20 8.84 -8.57
CA ARG A 72 2.31 7.98 -8.16
C ARG A 72 2.07 7.38 -6.79
N LEU A 73 2.32 6.07 -6.68
CA LEU A 73 2.33 5.37 -5.40
C LEU A 73 3.77 5.06 -4.98
N VAL A 74 4.13 5.47 -3.77
CA VAL A 74 5.36 5.07 -3.08
C VAL A 74 5.02 4.07 -1.99
N LEU A 75 5.40 2.80 -2.16
CA LEU A 75 5.33 1.82 -1.09
C LEU A 75 6.57 1.96 -0.21
N SER A 76 6.49 2.77 0.85
CA SER A 76 7.64 3.06 1.73
C SER A 76 8.07 1.82 2.51
N LYS A 77 7.12 1.06 3.07
CA LYS A 77 7.36 -0.27 3.63
C LYS A 77 7.62 -1.30 2.53
N GLY A 78 8.77 -1.17 1.85
CA GLY A 78 9.09 -1.91 0.62
C GLY A 78 9.08 -3.43 0.75
N HIS A 79 9.23 -3.97 1.97
CA HIS A 79 9.11 -5.41 2.23
C HIS A 79 7.71 -5.96 1.88
N CYS A 80 6.67 -5.13 1.82
CA CYS A 80 5.34 -5.50 1.36
C CYS A 80 5.21 -5.50 -0.18
N ALA A 81 6.32 -5.65 -0.91
CA ALA A 81 6.35 -5.77 -2.36
C ALA A 81 5.36 -6.81 -2.93
N PRO A 82 5.12 -8.00 -2.31
CA PRO A 82 4.12 -8.94 -2.82
C PRO A 82 2.73 -8.32 -3.00
N GLY A 83 2.30 -7.46 -2.07
CA GLY A 83 1.04 -6.74 -2.18
C GLY A 83 1.01 -5.78 -3.37
N LEU A 84 2.06 -4.97 -3.52
CA LEU A 84 2.20 -4.04 -4.64
C LEU A 84 2.24 -4.78 -5.99
N TYR A 85 3.04 -5.84 -6.10
CA TYR A 85 3.17 -6.60 -7.34
C TYR A 85 1.86 -7.28 -7.72
N SER A 86 1.15 -7.86 -6.76
CA SER A 86 -0.15 -8.46 -7.02
C SER A 86 -1.15 -7.40 -7.52
N ALA A 87 -1.22 -6.23 -6.89
CA ALA A 87 -2.08 -5.15 -7.35
C ALA A 87 -1.71 -4.66 -8.76
N LEU A 88 -0.43 -4.51 -9.07
CA LEU A 88 0.06 -4.12 -10.39
C LEU A 88 -0.28 -5.16 -11.46
N ALA A 89 -0.08 -6.47 -11.18
CA ALA A 89 -0.40 -7.56 -12.09
C ALA A 89 -1.90 -7.58 -12.41
N HIS A 90 -2.76 -7.59 -11.39
CA HIS A 90 -4.22 -7.58 -11.57
C HIS A 90 -4.71 -6.29 -12.23
N ARG A 91 -4.00 -5.16 -12.05
CA ARG A 91 -4.30 -3.92 -12.79
C ARG A 91 -3.87 -3.97 -14.25
N GLY A 92 -3.01 -4.91 -14.64
CA GLY A 92 -2.60 -5.17 -16.02
C GLY A 92 -1.29 -4.52 -16.44
N TYR A 93 -0.39 -4.24 -15.50
CA TYR A 93 0.97 -3.78 -15.80
C TYR A 93 1.88 -4.88 -16.34
N PHE A 94 1.65 -6.13 -15.89
CA PHE A 94 2.33 -7.34 -16.33
C PHE A 94 1.44 -8.58 -16.06
N PRO A 95 1.76 -9.76 -16.61
CA PRO A 95 0.96 -10.96 -16.42
C PRO A 95 0.88 -11.40 -14.96
N VAL A 96 -0.29 -11.87 -14.52
CA VAL A 96 -0.50 -12.37 -13.14
C VAL A 96 0.37 -13.58 -12.85
N GLU A 97 0.61 -14.41 -13.86
CA GLU A 97 1.45 -15.61 -13.79
C GLU A 97 2.89 -15.32 -13.38
N ASP A 98 3.38 -14.11 -13.68
CA ASP A 98 4.74 -13.68 -13.32
C ASP A 98 4.93 -13.57 -11.80
N LEU A 99 3.84 -13.43 -11.01
CA LEU A 99 3.91 -13.40 -9.55
C LEU A 99 4.63 -14.64 -8.98
N LYS A 100 4.53 -15.80 -9.65
CA LYS A 100 5.23 -17.03 -9.26
C LYS A 100 6.74 -16.97 -9.45
N THR A 101 7.25 -15.93 -10.12
CA THR A 101 8.70 -15.69 -10.26
C THR A 101 9.28 -14.77 -9.17
N PHE A 102 8.45 -14.31 -8.23
CA PHE A 102 8.87 -13.43 -7.16
C PHE A 102 10.13 -13.93 -6.45
N ARG A 103 11.16 -13.10 -6.32
CA ARG A 103 12.48 -13.40 -5.75
C ARG A 103 13.28 -14.51 -6.45
N HIS A 104 12.82 -15.05 -7.56
CA HIS A 104 13.64 -15.99 -8.32
C HIS A 104 14.79 -15.27 -9.00
N THR A 105 15.89 -16.01 -9.29
CA THR A 105 17.00 -15.50 -10.10
C THR A 105 16.45 -15.03 -11.46
N ASP A 106 16.94 -13.92 -11.94
CA ASP A 106 16.54 -13.29 -13.21
C ASP A 106 15.09 -12.76 -13.29
N SER A 107 14.29 -12.87 -12.22
CA SER A 107 12.99 -12.21 -12.15
C SER A 107 13.13 -10.70 -11.95
N TYR A 108 12.27 -9.93 -12.60
CA TYR A 108 12.15 -8.49 -12.35
C TYR A 108 11.32 -8.19 -11.07
N LEU A 109 10.67 -9.21 -10.48
CA LEU A 109 9.91 -9.10 -9.24
C LEU A 109 10.80 -9.39 -8.05
N GLN A 110 11.62 -8.40 -7.69
CA GLN A 110 12.58 -8.50 -6.61
C GLN A 110 11.93 -8.46 -5.23
N GLY A 111 12.64 -8.82 -4.16
CA GLY A 111 12.14 -8.86 -2.79
C GLY A 111 11.66 -7.50 -2.24
N HIS A 112 12.12 -6.41 -2.85
CA HIS A 112 11.69 -5.04 -2.63
C HIS A 112 11.41 -4.37 -3.96
N PRO A 113 10.55 -3.34 -4.04
CA PRO A 113 10.22 -2.66 -5.29
C PRO A 113 11.45 -2.07 -5.97
N ASP A 114 11.58 -2.31 -7.27
CA ASP A 114 12.62 -1.73 -8.11
C ASP A 114 12.00 -0.98 -9.30
N MET A 115 12.09 0.36 -9.27
CA MET A 115 11.51 1.23 -10.30
C MET A 115 12.18 1.13 -11.67
N LYS A 116 13.39 0.53 -11.74
CA LYS A 116 14.13 0.40 -13.01
C LYS A 116 13.65 -0.80 -13.82
N HIS A 117 13.21 -1.86 -13.15
CA HIS A 117 12.93 -3.13 -13.79
C HIS A 117 11.46 -3.55 -13.72
N THR A 118 10.71 -3.13 -12.65
CA THR A 118 9.33 -3.55 -12.47
C THR A 118 8.36 -2.52 -13.03
N PRO A 119 7.54 -2.86 -14.06
CA PRO A 119 6.55 -1.93 -14.61
C PRO A 119 5.54 -1.46 -13.54
N GLY A 120 5.28 -0.16 -13.50
CA GLY A 120 4.33 0.43 -12.55
C GLY A 120 4.89 0.75 -11.17
N VAL A 121 6.12 0.34 -10.85
CA VAL A 121 6.81 0.74 -9.62
C VAL A 121 7.38 2.15 -9.79
N GLU A 122 6.99 3.07 -8.90
CA GLU A 122 7.36 4.49 -8.99
C GLU A 122 8.62 4.85 -8.18
N MET A 123 8.99 4.03 -7.21
CA MET A 123 10.13 4.25 -6.32
C MET A 123 10.76 2.93 -5.92
N THR A 124 12.07 2.82 -6.06
CA THR A 124 12.85 1.75 -5.41
C THR A 124 12.85 1.99 -3.90
N SER A 125 12.32 1.06 -3.13
CA SER A 125 12.20 1.16 -1.67
C SER A 125 12.71 -0.10 -0.98
N GLY A 126 12.81 -0.07 0.37
CA GLY A 126 13.32 -1.19 1.16
C GLY A 126 14.00 -0.73 2.44
N SER A 127 14.71 0.39 2.42
CA SER A 127 15.17 1.08 3.62
C SER A 127 13.99 1.88 4.18
N LEU A 128 13.53 1.53 5.37
CA LEU A 128 12.36 2.13 6.00
C LEU A 128 12.54 3.65 6.20
N GLY A 129 11.45 4.40 6.06
CA GLY A 129 11.42 5.85 6.16
C GLY A 129 11.85 6.61 4.90
N GLN A 130 12.63 5.97 3.98
CA GLN A 130 13.13 6.64 2.77
C GLN A 130 11.99 7.02 1.80
N GLY A 131 10.97 6.20 1.71
CA GLY A 131 9.80 6.49 0.87
C GLY A 131 9.04 7.74 1.32
N ALA A 132 9.00 8.03 2.63
CA ALA A 132 8.39 9.23 3.18
C ALA A 132 9.04 10.49 2.60
N SER A 133 10.36 10.64 2.71
CA SER A 133 11.07 11.81 2.20
C SER A 133 11.09 11.91 0.69
N THR A 134 11.22 10.78 -0.01
CA THR A 134 11.19 10.77 -1.49
C THR A 134 9.82 11.21 -2.02
N SER A 135 8.73 10.77 -1.39
CA SER A 135 7.37 11.20 -1.77
C SER A 135 7.17 12.70 -1.58
N CYS A 136 7.77 13.30 -0.55
CA CYS A 136 7.77 14.76 -0.37
C CYS A 136 8.49 15.47 -1.53
N GLY A 137 9.64 14.94 -1.97
CA GLY A 137 10.35 15.47 -3.14
C GLY A 137 9.53 15.40 -4.41
N MET A 138 8.86 14.26 -4.66
CA MET A 138 7.95 14.09 -5.81
C MET A 138 6.78 15.08 -5.73
N ALA A 139 6.16 15.25 -4.55
CA ALA A 139 5.05 16.18 -4.38
C ALA A 139 5.47 17.63 -4.58
N LEU A 140 6.63 18.02 -4.06
CA LEU A 140 7.18 19.38 -4.26
C LEU A 140 7.48 19.65 -5.73
N ALA A 141 8.11 18.71 -6.44
CA ALA A 141 8.38 18.85 -7.87
C ALA A 141 7.08 19.10 -8.65
N ASN A 142 6.05 18.28 -8.44
CA ASN A 142 4.76 18.46 -9.10
C ASN A 142 4.06 19.77 -8.72
N LYS A 143 4.24 20.26 -7.49
CA LYS A 143 3.72 21.57 -7.06
C LYS A 143 4.44 22.72 -7.78
N ILE A 144 5.76 22.64 -7.93
CA ILE A 144 6.57 23.63 -8.67
C ILE A 144 6.15 23.65 -10.16
N ASP A 145 6.00 22.46 -10.76
CA ASP A 145 5.59 22.29 -12.15
C ASP A 145 4.09 22.60 -12.38
N LYS A 146 3.33 22.87 -11.32
CA LYS A 146 1.89 23.16 -11.33
C LYS A 146 1.06 22.07 -12.04
N THR A 147 1.44 20.82 -11.84
CA THR A 147 0.68 19.66 -12.34
C THR A 147 -0.47 19.29 -11.41
N SER A 148 -1.42 18.49 -11.90
CA SER A 148 -2.50 17.91 -11.08
C SER A 148 -2.14 16.56 -10.45
N VAL A 149 -0.88 16.11 -10.59
CA VAL A 149 -0.41 14.81 -10.11
C VAL A 149 -0.47 14.74 -8.59
N ARG A 150 -1.05 13.68 -8.08
CA ARG A 150 -1.07 13.35 -6.65
C ARG A 150 -0.05 12.27 -6.34
N ILE A 151 0.52 12.36 -5.14
CA ILE A 151 1.48 11.40 -4.62
C ILE A 151 0.85 10.69 -3.43
N TYR A 152 0.75 9.38 -3.51
CA TYR A 152 0.28 8.50 -2.45
C TYR A 152 1.46 7.74 -1.86
N THR A 153 1.47 7.55 -0.56
CA THR A 153 2.55 6.82 0.12
C THR A 153 1.96 5.89 1.16
N ILE A 154 2.39 4.64 1.17
CA ILE A 154 2.00 3.69 2.21
C ILE A 154 3.19 3.44 3.12
N LEU A 155 3.02 3.79 4.40
CA LEU A 155 3.95 3.59 5.49
C LEU A 155 3.48 2.43 6.38
N GLY A 156 4.40 1.72 7.01
CA GLY A 156 4.07 0.83 8.12
C GLY A 156 4.02 1.61 9.44
N ASP A 157 3.26 1.12 10.40
CA ASP A 157 3.21 1.70 11.74
C ASP A 157 4.58 1.63 12.44
N GLY A 158 5.24 0.47 12.48
CA GLY A 158 6.61 0.34 12.99
C GLY A 158 7.64 1.14 12.16
N GLU A 159 7.39 1.37 10.85
CA GLU A 159 8.26 2.22 10.03
C GLU A 159 8.28 3.67 10.53
N THR A 160 7.22 4.13 11.17
CA THR A 160 7.16 5.50 11.69
C THR A 160 8.07 5.74 12.89
N GLU A 161 8.75 4.71 13.40
CA GLU A 161 9.80 4.85 14.41
C GLU A 161 11.09 5.46 13.82
N GLU A 162 11.24 5.41 12.48
CA GLU A 162 12.35 6.08 11.79
C GLU A 162 12.24 7.61 11.88
N GLY A 163 13.30 8.27 12.37
CA GLY A 163 13.34 9.72 12.52
C GLY A 163 13.05 10.48 11.24
N GLN A 164 13.49 9.92 10.10
CA GLN A 164 13.28 10.49 8.77
C GLN A 164 11.80 10.67 8.41
N VAL A 165 10.90 9.84 8.92
CA VAL A 165 9.45 10.00 8.71
C VAL A 165 8.98 11.34 9.30
N TRP A 166 9.43 11.68 10.50
CA TRP A 166 9.05 12.93 11.18
C TRP A 166 9.71 14.14 10.56
N GLU A 167 10.97 14.03 10.11
CA GLU A 167 11.65 15.08 9.34
C GLU A 167 10.88 15.37 8.03
N ALA A 168 10.47 14.32 7.32
CA ALA A 168 9.67 14.45 6.11
C ALA A 168 8.27 15.02 6.39
N ALA A 169 7.66 14.68 7.54
CA ALA A 169 6.37 15.22 7.94
C ALA A 169 6.45 16.74 8.18
N MET A 170 7.48 17.24 8.86
CA MET A 170 7.73 18.68 9.03
C MET A 170 7.94 19.37 7.67
N PHE A 171 8.72 18.77 6.80
CA PHE A 171 8.98 19.28 5.46
C PHE A 171 7.69 19.42 4.64
N ALA A 172 6.88 18.38 4.60
CA ALA A 172 5.64 18.38 3.83
C ALA A 172 4.65 19.45 4.30
N ALA A 173 4.53 19.62 5.61
CA ALA A 173 3.69 20.66 6.19
C ALA A 173 4.23 22.06 5.88
N HIS A 174 5.55 22.29 6.03
CA HIS A 174 6.19 23.57 5.75
C HIS A 174 5.98 24.03 4.31
N TYR A 175 6.08 23.11 3.36
CA TYR A 175 5.88 23.40 1.94
C TYR A 175 4.42 23.28 1.47
N HIS A 176 3.47 23.05 2.39
CA HIS A 176 2.04 22.92 2.08
C HIS A 176 1.78 21.96 0.91
N LEU A 177 2.28 20.73 1.01
CA LEU A 177 2.21 19.74 -0.06
C LEU A 177 0.81 19.09 -0.08
N SER A 178 -0.22 19.83 -0.49
CA SER A 178 -1.61 19.37 -0.52
C SER A 178 -1.87 18.27 -1.56
N ASN A 179 -0.93 18.04 -2.47
CA ASN A 179 -0.94 16.94 -3.42
C ASN A 179 -0.30 15.65 -2.88
N LEU A 180 0.11 15.63 -1.61
CA LEU A 180 0.67 14.47 -0.90
C LEU A 180 -0.36 13.87 0.05
N CYS A 181 -0.58 12.56 -0.07
CA CYS A 181 -1.40 11.78 0.85
C CYS A 181 -0.60 10.58 1.35
N TRP A 182 -0.31 10.54 2.65
CA TRP A 182 0.25 9.36 3.31
C TRP A 182 -0.86 8.50 3.88
N LEU A 183 -0.63 7.19 3.88
CA LEU A 183 -1.43 6.23 4.63
C LEU A 183 -0.50 5.46 5.56
N ILE A 184 -0.82 5.41 6.83
CA ILE A 184 -0.17 4.57 7.83
C ILE A 184 -0.98 3.29 7.94
N ASP A 185 -0.39 2.15 7.56
CA ASP A 185 -0.95 0.82 7.80
C ASP A 185 -0.82 0.49 9.29
N PHE A 186 -1.81 0.97 10.06
CA PHE A 186 -1.83 0.82 11.51
C PHE A 186 -2.43 -0.54 11.89
N ASN A 187 -1.60 -1.58 11.83
CA ASN A 187 -1.96 -2.96 12.19
C ASN A 187 -1.49 -3.35 13.61
N GLY A 188 -0.75 -2.48 14.31
CA GLY A 188 -0.31 -2.66 15.69
C GLY A 188 0.86 -3.62 15.89
N LEU A 189 1.43 -4.21 14.81
CA LEU A 189 2.44 -5.26 14.90
C LEU A 189 3.64 -4.98 14.01
N GLN A 190 4.83 -5.07 14.56
CA GLN A 190 6.08 -5.10 13.82
C GLN A 190 6.79 -6.47 13.98
N ILE A 191 8.00 -6.62 13.44
CA ILE A 191 8.72 -7.90 13.38
C ILE A 191 8.92 -8.55 14.77
N ASP A 192 9.18 -7.74 15.80
CA ASP A 192 9.54 -8.20 17.14
C ASP A 192 8.35 -8.25 18.11
N GLY A 193 7.16 -7.81 17.69
CA GLY A 193 5.97 -7.83 18.55
C GLY A 193 5.01 -6.67 18.34
N PRO A 194 4.13 -6.42 19.31
CA PRO A 194 3.27 -5.24 19.30
C PRO A 194 4.09 -3.95 19.32
N ILE A 195 3.75 -2.98 18.44
CA ILE A 195 4.45 -1.70 18.38
C ILE A 195 4.43 -0.96 19.73
N ALA A 196 3.36 -1.12 20.51
CA ALA A 196 3.23 -0.50 21.83
C ALA A 196 4.26 -1.02 22.85
N GLU A 197 4.81 -2.21 22.64
CA GLU A 197 5.77 -2.86 23.52
C GLU A 197 7.21 -2.73 23.01
N VAL A 198 7.39 -2.70 21.67
CA VAL A 198 8.73 -2.61 21.06
C VAL A 198 9.23 -1.17 21.06
N MET A 199 8.52 -0.27 20.37
CA MET A 199 8.76 1.18 20.38
C MET A 199 7.46 1.89 19.96
N ASN A 200 6.76 2.50 20.90
CA ASN A 200 5.44 3.05 20.66
C ASN A 200 5.46 4.39 19.89
N PRO A 201 5.09 4.43 18.61
CA PRO A 201 5.06 5.67 17.83
C PRO A 201 3.77 6.48 18.00
N THR A 202 2.77 5.94 18.71
CA THR A 202 1.47 6.64 18.91
C THR A 202 1.57 7.76 19.94
N PRO A 203 0.62 8.70 20.01
CA PRO A 203 -0.57 8.85 19.18
C PRO A 203 -0.24 9.52 17.83
N TYR A 204 -0.69 8.93 16.71
CA TYR A 204 -0.44 9.47 15.36
C TYR A 204 -1.24 10.75 15.10
N ASP A 205 -2.52 10.73 15.43
CA ASP A 205 -3.45 11.82 15.20
C ASP A 205 -2.92 13.16 15.76
N THR A 206 -2.56 13.16 17.02
CA THR A 206 -2.05 14.34 17.72
C THR A 206 -0.69 14.79 17.17
N LYS A 207 0.21 13.84 16.86
CA LYS A 207 1.54 14.16 16.33
C LYS A 207 1.45 14.79 14.95
N PHE A 208 0.71 14.18 14.00
CA PHE A 208 0.55 14.74 12.66
C PHE A 208 -0.25 16.05 12.65
N ALA A 209 -1.27 16.17 13.51
CA ALA A 209 -1.99 17.44 13.68
C ALA A 209 -1.06 18.55 14.17
N ALA A 210 -0.15 18.25 15.12
CA ALA A 210 0.83 19.21 15.62
C ALA A 210 1.83 19.66 14.53
N PHE A 211 2.15 18.81 13.57
CA PHE A 211 2.94 19.18 12.39
C PHE A 211 2.14 19.98 11.36
N GLY A 212 0.83 20.10 11.49
CA GLY A 212 -0.02 20.86 10.57
C GLY A 212 -0.60 20.03 9.41
N TRP A 213 -0.69 18.70 9.56
CA TRP A 213 -1.32 17.81 8.60
C TRP A 213 -2.84 17.77 8.75
N ASN A 214 -3.54 17.45 7.67
CA ASN A 214 -4.92 16.99 7.68
C ASN A 214 -4.93 15.51 8.07
N VAL A 215 -5.47 15.20 9.25
CA VAL A 215 -5.50 13.85 9.79
C VAL A 215 -6.87 13.22 9.57
N ILE A 216 -6.88 12.02 9.03
CA ILE A 216 -8.07 11.26 8.68
C ILE A 216 -7.89 9.84 9.23
N GLU A 217 -8.95 9.22 9.72
CA GLU A 217 -8.94 7.82 10.13
C GLU A 217 -9.87 7.01 9.24
N CYS A 218 -9.52 5.73 8.98
CA CYS A 218 -10.40 4.83 8.27
C CYS A 218 -10.23 3.37 8.72
N SER A 219 -11.25 2.55 8.45
CA SER A 219 -11.16 1.10 8.48
C SER A 219 -10.53 0.61 7.18
N ALA A 220 -9.39 -0.09 7.26
CA ALA A 220 -8.63 -0.57 6.10
C ALA A 220 -9.35 -1.64 5.27
N HIS A 221 -10.41 -2.26 5.82
CA HIS A 221 -11.11 -3.40 5.22
C HIS A 221 -12.58 -3.08 4.89
N ASP A 222 -12.92 -1.79 4.82
CA ASP A 222 -14.22 -1.27 4.45
C ASP A 222 -14.04 -0.26 3.32
N PHE A 223 -14.49 -0.61 2.11
CA PHE A 223 -14.30 0.23 0.93
C PHE A 223 -15.04 1.56 1.01
N ASP A 224 -16.18 1.64 1.68
CA ASP A 224 -16.90 2.91 1.89
C ASP A 224 -16.08 3.83 2.82
N SER A 225 -15.45 3.27 3.85
CA SER A 225 -14.56 3.99 4.76
C SER A 225 -13.28 4.46 4.06
N ILE A 226 -12.68 3.62 3.19
CA ILE A 226 -11.50 3.94 2.39
C ILE A 226 -11.83 5.07 1.41
N GLU A 227 -12.95 4.98 0.68
CA GLU A 227 -13.40 6.02 -0.26
C GLU A 227 -13.61 7.36 0.43
N ALA A 228 -14.31 7.36 1.57
CA ALA A 228 -14.55 8.58 2.36
C ALA A 228 -13.23 9.23 2.80
N ALA A 229 -12.24 8.43 3.21
CA ALA A 229 -10.94 8.94 3.64
C ALA A 229 -10.15 9.57 2.48
N TYR A 230 -10.05 8.91 1.34
CA TYR A 230 -9.36 9.49 0.18
C TYR A 230 -10.10 10.69 -0.40
N LYS A 231 -11.44 10.70 -0.36
CA LYS A 231 -12.23 11.88 -0.71
C LYS A 231 -11.90 13.07 0.20
N ALA A 232 -11.89 12.89 1.51
CA ALA A 232 -11.52 13.93 2.46
C ALA A 232 -10.08 14.44 2.23
N ALA A 233 -9.15 13.53 1.88
CA ALA A 233 -7.79 13.91 1.53
C ALA A 233 -7.70 14.73 0.23
N ARG A 234 -8.55 14.45 -0.78
CA ARG A 234 -8.62 15.26 -2.02
C ARG A 234 -9.21 16.63 -1.80
N GLU A 235 -10.20 16.75 -0.92
CA GLU A 235 -10.86 18.00 -0.59
C GLU A 235 -9.99 18.97 0.22
N CYS A 236 -8.95 18.46 0.89
CA CYS A 236 -7.95 19.27 1.59
C CYS A 236 -6.93 19.84 0.58
N THR A 237 -6.98 21.14 0.32
CA THR A 237 -6.18 21.80 -0.72
C THR A 237 -5.06 22.70 -0.20
N ASP A 238 -4.89 22.81 1.10
CA ASP A 238 -3.96 23.74 1.73
C ASP A 238 -2.80 23.07 2.48
N LYS A 239 -2.90 21.78 2.79
CA LYS A 239 -1.91 21.02 3.57
C LYS A 239 -1.85 19.55 3.17
N PRO A 240 -0.77 18.82 3.49
CA PRO A 240 -0.70 17.38 3.25
C PRO A 240 -1.72 16.62 4.10
N SER A 241 -2.15 15.45 3.61
CA SER A 241 -3.08 14.57 4.32
C SER A 241 -2.39 13.29 4.76
N VAL A 242 -2.74 12.82 5.97
CA VAL A 242 -2.38 11.50 6.47
C VAL A 242 -3.63 10.73 6.84
N ILE A 243 -3.74 9.51 6.34
CA ILE A 243 -4.79 8.55 6.67
C ILE A 243 -4.21 7.53 7.64
N ILE A 244 -4.75 7.47 8.85
CA ILE A 244 -4.46 6.42 9.83
C ILE A 244 -5.42 5.27 9.52
N SER A 245 -4.91 4.21 8.92
CA SER A 245 -5.71 3.09 8.41
C SER A 245 -5.65 1.93 9.38
N HIS A 246 -6.73 1.72 10.13
CA HIS A 246 -6.85 0.62 11.09
C HIS A 246 -7.02 -0.70 10.34
N SER A 247 -5.99 -1.53 10.37
CA SER A 247 -5.90 -2.76 9.60
C SER A 247 -5.61 -3.99 10.46
N ILE A 248 -5.77 -5.15 9.86
CA ILE A 248 -5.43 -6.44 10.45
C ILE A 248 -4.23 -7.00 9.68
N LYS A 249 -3.09 -7.19 10.36
CA LYS A 249 -1.94 -7.88 9.78
C LYS A 249 -2.33 -9.30 9.39
N GLY A 250 -2.03 -9.71 8.15
CA GLY A 250 -2.39 -11.04 7.67
C GLY A 250 -3.85 -11.22 7.25
N LYS A 251 -4.58 -10.13 7.00
CA LYS A 251 -6.03 -10.12 6.69
C LYS A 251 -6.44 -11.10 5.61
N GLY A 252 -7.44 -11.94 5.94
CA GLY A 252 -8.05 -12.92 5.04
C GLY A 252 -7.48 -14.33 5.14
N VAL A 253 -6.39 -14.53 5.90
CA VAL A 253 -5.80 -15.87 6.14
C VAL A 253 -5.83 -16.15 7.65
N SER A 254 -6.63 -17.12 8.05
CA SER A 254 -7.03 -17.36 9.44
C SER A 254 -5.85 -17.50 10.42
N PHE A 255 -4.81 -18.22 10.04
CA PHE A 255 -3.63 -18.44 10.89
C PHE A 255 -2.58 -17.31 10.81
N MET A 256 -2.75 -16.34 9.88
CA MET A 256 -1.88 -15.17 9.73
C MET A 256 -2.46 -13.91 10.40
N GLU A 257 -3.79 -13.83 10.57
CA GLU A 257 -4.42 -12.63 11.17
C GLU A 257 -3.88 -12.36 12.58
N ASN A 258 -3.45 -11.11 12.80
CA ASN A 258 -2.90 -10.63 14.08
C ASN A 258 -1.73 -11.48 14.62
N ASN A 259 -0.96 -12.12 13.75
CA ASN A 259 0.13 -13.01 14.15
C ASN A 259 1.47 -12.50 13.63
N VAL A 260 2.32 -12.08 14.55
CA VAL A 260 3.68 -11.53 14.31
C VAL A 260 4.57 -12.51 13.53
N ALA A 261 4.42 -13.83 13.76
CA ALA A 261 5.23 -14.85 13.09
C ALA A 261 5.16 -14.77 11.54
N TRP A 262 4.08 -14.20 11.01
CA TRP A 262 3.87 -14.03 9.57
C TRP A 262 4.35 -12.68 9.04
N HIS A 263 5.14 -11.95 9.80
CA HIS A 263 5.77 -10.74 9.29
C HIS A 263 6.65 -11.03 8.07
N GLY A 264 7.54 -12.02 8.18
CA GLY A 264 8.54 -12.34 7.16
C GLY A 264 8.70 -13.84 6.86
N ALA A 265 7.66 -14.64 7.10
CA ALA A 265 7.66 -16.09 6.89
C ALA A 265 6.80 -16.48 5.68
N ALA A 266 7.27 -17.43 4.87
CA ALA A 266 6.49 -18.01 3.79
C ALA A 266 5.68 -19.23 4.29
N PRO A 267 4.43 -19.43 3.82
CA PRO A 267 3.68 -20.63 4.12
C PRO A 267 4.33 -21.86 3.48
N ASN A 268 4.31 -23.00 4.18
CA ASN A 268 4.62 -24.29 3.57
C ASN A 268 3.43 -24.79 2.72
N ASP A 269 3.56 -25.96 2.10
CA ASP A 269 2.54 -26.46 1.15
C ASP A 269 1.18 -26.71 1.85
N GLU A 270 1.15 -27.23 3.07
CA GLU A 270 -0.08 -27.42 3.84
C GLU A 270 -0.73 -26.08 4.23
N GLN A 271 0.07 -25.14 4.71
CA GLN A 271 -0.38 -23.78 5.06
C GLN A 271 -0.84 -23.00 3.82
N TYR A 272 -0.22 -23.23 2.67
CA TYR A 272 -0.66 -22.67 1.40
C TYR A 272 -2.08 -23.12 1.05
N GLU A 273 -2.37 -24.43 1.13
CA GLU A 273 -3.71 -24.96 0.87
C GLU A 273 -4.76 -24.37 1.81
N ILE A 274 -4.43 -24.22 3.10
CA ILE A 274 -5.32 -23.57 4.08
C ILE A 274 -5.56 -22.11 3.70
N ALA A 275 -4.51 -21.37 3.36
CA ALA A 275 -4.63 -19.97 2.97
C ALA A 275 -5.49 -19.80 1.69
N MET A 276 -5.31 -20.66 0.71
CA MET A 276 -6.09 -20.63 -0.53
C MET A 276 -7.56 -20.96 -0.26
N HIS A 277 -7.84 -21.95 0.61
CA HIS A 277 -9.19 -22.25 1.06
C HIS A 277 -9.84 -21.07 1.78
N ASP A 278 -9.12 -20.40 2.72
CA ASP A 278 -9.62 -19.22 3.43
C ASP A 278 -9.96 -18.07 2.46
N LEU A 279 -9.21 -17.96 1.36
CA LEU A 279 -9.44 -16.98 0.30
C LEU A 279 -10.48 -17.42 -0.73
N GLY A 280 -11.12 -18.58 -0.54
CA GLY A 280 -12.20 -19.08 -1.40
C GLY A 280 -11.73 -19.78 -2.68
N GLU A 281 -10.46 -20.08 -2.82
CA GLU A 281 -9.94 -20.95 -3.88
C GLU A 281 -10.22 -22.43 -3.53
N ARG A 282 -10.44 -23.29 -4.56
CA ARG A 282 -10.77 -24.72 -4.40
C ARG A 282 -9.60 -25.60 -4.78
#